data_b2b73192751383c4f74a96b1f58d805d
#
_entry.id   b2b73192751383c4f74a96b1f58d805d
#
_cell.length_a   1.000
_cell.length_b   1.000
_cell.length_c   1.000
_cell.angle_alpha   90.00
_cell.angle_beta   90.00
_cell.angle_gamma   90.00
#
_symmetry.space_group_name_H-M   'P 1'
#
loop_
_entity.id
_entity.type
_entity.pdbx_description
1 polymer ?
#
loop_
_entity_poly.entity_id
_entity_poly.type
_entity_poly.pdbx_seq_one_letter_code
_entity_poly.pdbx_strand_id
1 'polypeptide(L)'
;EIDRLIDDSFEGLLDYFIIQYCPDLNGIILPTEILKYEKVSPGKTDLGAMIFDFLDFEREDEVFYFNFITMPQELLANACKHYLSADRREKVYFIGDLSLKGNCKEGFAMTDHGFYWRAPFDKPRVVLYSKLQAVRKEKEWLTINGHFFTANPSLNLKVCKLLKKLKGWQPAGKQA
;
A
#
# COMPACT_ATOMS: atom_id res chain seq x y z
N GLU A 1 5.31 -7.01 23.47
CA GLU A 1 4.07 -7.52 22.80
C GLU A 1 2.83 -6.76 23.29
N ILE A 2 2.69 -6.54 24.61
CA ILE A 2 1.58 -5.78 25.21
C ILE A 2 1.59 -4.32 24.75
N ASP A 3 2.73 -3.64 24.79
CA ASP A 3 2.87 -2.24 24.38
C ASP A 3 2.43 -2.06 22.91
N ARG A 4 2.75 -3.02 22.08
CA ARG A 4 2.37 -3.00 20.66
C ARG A 4 0.87 -3.20 20.47
N LEU A 5 0.21 -4.06 21.25
CA LEU A 5 -1.24 -4.22 21.21
C LEU A 5 -1.96 -2.95 21.69
N ILE A 6 -1.37 -2.26 22.66
CA ILE A 6 -1.88 -0.97 23.14
C ILE A 6 -1.75 0.09 22.05
N ASP A 7 -0.57 0.19 21.42
CA ASP A 7 -0.32 1.16 20.34
C ASP A 7 -1.24 0.92 19.14
N ASP A 8 -1.39 -0.33 18.68
CA ASP A 8 -2.27 -0.68 17.57
C ASP A 8 -3.75 -0.39 17.90
N SER A 9 -4.17 -0.64 19.14
CA SER A 9 -5.54 -0.34 19.60
C SER A 9 -5.80 1.16 19.69
N PHE A 10 -4.80 1.92 20.15
CA PHE A 10 -4.88 3.37 20.27
C PHE A 10 -4.86 4.04 18.90
N GLU A 11 -4.04 3.58 17.94
CA GLU A 11 -4.08 4.05 16.56
C GLU A 11 -5.45 3.82 15.92
N GLY A 12 -6.05 2.63 16.11
CA GLY A 12 -7.39 2.34 15.60
C GLY A 12 -8.48 3.24 16.18
N LEU A 13 -8.41 3.53 17.49
CA LEU A 13 -9.33 4.45 18.14
C LEU A 13 -9.17 5.89 17.63
N LEU A 14 -7.94 6.34 17.43
CA LEU A 14 -7.66 7.67 16.86
C LEU A 14 -8.15 7.76 15.42
N ASP A 15 -7.94 6.74 14.60
CA ASP A 15 -8.43 6.69 13.23
C ASP A 15 -9.95 6.76 13.17
N TYR A 16 -10.64 5.99 14.02
CA TYR A 16 -12.08 6.05 14.13
C TYR A 16 -12.55 7.47 14.49
N PHE A 17 -11.93 8.09 15.49
CA PHE A 17 -12.29 9.45 15.92
C PHE A 17 -12.05 10.48 14.83
N ILE A 18 -10.89 10.43 14.17
CA ILE A 18 -10.54 11.38 13.10
C ILE A 18 -11.50 11.22 11.92
N ILE A 19 -11.75 10.00 11.46
CA ILE A 19 -12.63 9.74 10.33
C ILE A 19 -14.07 10.20 10.60
N GLN A 20 -14.58 9.95 11.81
CA GLN A 20 -15.98 10.22 12.15
C GLN A 20 -16.24 11.69 12.54
N TYR A 21 -15.28 12.33 13.20
CA TYR A 21 -15.53 13.61 13.86
C TYR A 21 -14.62 14.75 13.40
N CYS A 22 -13.49 14.46 12.80
CA CYS A 22 -12.48 15.44 12.42
C CYS A 22 -11.87 15.17 11.05
N PRO A 23 -12.66 14.93 9.98
CA PRO A 23 -12.14 14.51 8.67
C PRO A 23 -11.11 15.50 8.07
N ASP A 24 -11.19 16.78 8.45
CA ASP A 24 -10.33 17.85 7.90
C ASP A 24 -9.12 18.17 8.79
N LEU A 25 -8.88 17.40 9.88
CA LEU A 25 -7.88 17.78 10.88
C LEU A 25 -6.47 17.94 10.31
N ASN A 26 -6.11 17.17 9.29
CA ASN A 26 -4.76 17.17 8.67
C ASN A 26 -4.77 17.43 7.16
N GLY A 27 -5.89 17.85 6.58
CA GLY A 27 -6.04 17.99 5.12
C GLY A 27 -5.96 16.67 4.34
N ILE A 28 -5.92 15.54 5.04
CA ILE A 28 -5.91 14.19 4.44
C ILE A 28 -7.17 13.47 4.88
N ILE A 29 -8.04 13.16 3.91
CA ILE A 29 -9.28 12.44 4.17
C ILE A 29 -9.00 10.94 4.08
N LEU A 30 -9.20 10.24 5.19
CA LEU A 30 -9.16 8.78 5.21
C LEU A 30 -10.54 8.21 4.83
N PRO A 31 -10.58 7.14 4.00
CA PRO A 31 -11.85 6.51 3.64
C PRO A 31 -12.53 5.90 4.85
N THR A 32 -13.84 6.06 4.96
CA THR A 32 -14.66 5.44 6.04
C THR A 32 -14.65 3.92 5.94
N GLU A 33 -14.49 3.39 4.75
CA GLU A 33 -14.44 1.98 4.42
C GLU A 33 -13.35 1.21 5.16
N ILE A 34 -12.26 1.86 5.56
CA ILE A 34 -11.17 1.21 6.29
C ILE A 34 -11.58 0.75 7.69
N LEU A 35 -12.60 1.37 8.29
CA LEU A 35 -13.07 1.04 9.65
C LEU A 35 -13.59 -0.39 9.77
N LYS A 36 -14.13 -0.95 8.69
CA LYS A 36 -14.61 -2.35 8.69
C LYS A 36 -13.48 -3.38 8.89
N TYR A 37 -12.23 -2.97 8.65
CA TYR A 37 -11.06 -3.86 8.78
C TYR A 37 -10.41 -3.82 10.15
N GLU A 38 -10.84 -2.97 11.08
CA GLU A 38 -10.20 -2.86 12.41
C GLU A 38 -10.17 -4.20 13.15
N LYS A 39 -11.27 -4.95 13.13
CA LYS A 39 -11.43 -6.21 13.87
C LYS A 39 -11.22 -7.47 13.01
N VAL A 40 -10.80 -7.30 11.76
CA VAL A 40 -10.64 -8.43 10.84
C VAL A 40 -9.25 -9.02 10.94
N SER A 41 -9.19 -10.33 11.19
CA SER A 41 -7.92 -11.07 11.20
C SER A 41 -7.39 -11.25 9.78
N PRO A 42 -6.06 -11.19 9.57
CA PRO A 42 -5.43 -11.53 8.31
C PRO A 42 -5.90 -12.89 7.79
N GLY A 43 -6.19 -13.00 6.50
CA GLY A 43 -6.57 -14.26 5.84
C GLY A 43 -8.07 -14.56 5.75
N LYS A 44 -8.94 -13.74 6.38
CA LYS A 44 -10.41 -13.90 6.28
C LYS A 44 -11.08 -12.85 5.37
N THR A 45 -10.31 -11.98 4.75
CA THR A 45 -10.82 -10.85 3.98
C THR A 45 -10.26 -10.88 2.57
N ASP A 46 -11.03 -10.38 1.61
CA ASP A 46 -10.54 -10.13 0.26
C ASP A 46 -9.47 -9.03 0.30
N LEU A 47 -8.24 -9.44 0.00
CA LEU A 47 -7.09 -8.54 -0.03
C LEU A 47 -7.25 -7.44 -1.09
N GLY A 48 -7.81 -7.78 -2.25
CA GLY A 48 -8.07 -6.80 -3.30
C GLY A 48 -9.02 -5.72 -2.83
N ALA A 49 -10.16 -6.10 -2.26
CA ALA A 49 -11.12 -5.16 -1.69
C ALA A 49 -10.47 -4.28 -0.61
N MET A 50 -9.66 -4.86 0.28
CA MET A 50 -8.94 -4.11 1.32
C MET A 50 -7.99 -3.09 0.71
N ILE A 51 -7.20 -3.46 -0.31
CA ILE A 51 -6.28 -2.55 -1.00
C ILE A 51 -7.04 -1.36 -1.59
N PHE A 52 -8.14 -1.61 -2.30
CA PHE A 52 -8.94 -0.56 -2.93
C PHE A 52 -9.59 0.36 -1.90
N ASP A 53 -10.13 -0.19 -0.81
CA ASP A 53 -10.76 0.60 0.25
C ASP A 53 -9.75 1.49 1.00
N PHE A 54 -8.53 0.99 1.25
CA PHE A 54 -7.51 1.78 1.93
C PHE A 54 -6.91 2.87 1.06
N LEU A 55 -6.63 2.56 -0.21
CA LEU A 55 -5.91 3.49 -1.08
C LEU A 55 -6.82 4.55 -1.70
N ASP A 56 -8.14 4.25 -1.84
CA ASP A 56 -9.14 5.22 -2.33
C ASP A 56 -8.63 6.00 -3.56
N PHE A 57 -8.30 5.24 -4.60
CA PHE A 57 -7.62 5.74 -5.80
C PHE A 57 -8.33 6.88 -6.52
N GLU A 58 -9.66 6.98 -6.36
CA GLU A 58 -10.45 8.04 -7.00
C GLU A 58 -10.15 9.44 -6.44
N ARG A 59 -9.54 9.50 -5.25
CA ARG A 59 -9.17 10.77 -4.59
C ARG A 59 -7.69 11.10 -4.71
N GLU A 60 -6.95 10.34 -5.51
CA GLU A 60 -5.51 10.54 -5.69
C GLU A 60 -5.23 11.13 -7.08
N ASP A 61 -4.24 12.00 -7.15
CA ASP A 61 -3.85 12.68 -8.39
C ASP A 61 -2.93 11.81 -9.27
N GLU A 62 -2.34 10.76 -8.72
CA GLU A 62 -1.45 9.85 -9.42
C GLU A 62 -2.20 8.94 -10.39
N VAL A 63 -1.49 8.47 -11.40
CA VAL A 63 -2.06 7.57 -12.40
C VAL A 63 -1.94 6.12 -11.96
N PHE A 64 -3.07 5.41 -11.96
CA PHE A 64 -3.14 3.99 -11.61
C PHE A 64 -3.67 3.15 -12.76
N TYR A 65 -3.09 1.98 -12.95
CA TYR A 65 -3.47 1.01 -13.97
C TYR A 65 -3.97 -0.28 -13.31
N PHE A 66 -5.23 -0.63 -13.57
CA PHE A 66 -5.90 -1.83 -13.04
C PHE A 66 -6.14 -2.88 -14.10
N ASN A 67 -6.24 -2.46 -15.37
CA ASN A 67 -6.42 -3.33 -16.51
C ASN A 67 -5.15 -3.34 -17.37
N PHE A 68 -4.36 -4.40 -17.23
CA PHE A 68 -3.08 -4.54 -17.90
C PHE A 68 -3.20 -4.90 -19.40
N ILE A 69 -4.40 -5.31 -19.87
CA ILE A 69 -4.66 -5.54 -21.29
C ILE A 69 -4.76 -4.20 -22.04
N THR A 70 -5.36 -3.19 -21.40
CA THR A 70 -5.53 -1.86 -22.00
C THR A 70 -4.42 -0.89 -21.66
N MET A 71 -3.56 -1.24 -20.68
CA MET A 71 -2.40 -0.44 -20.31
C MET A 71 -1.41 -0.37 -21.50
N PRO A 72 -0.85 0.82 -21.83
CA PRO A 72 0.17 0.91 -22.86
C PRO A 72 1.34 -0.03 -22.60
N GLN A 73 1.70 -0.83 -23.60
CA GLN A 73 2.73 -1.88 -23.45
C GLN A 73 4.08 -1.35 -22.99
N GLU A 74 4.45 -0.15 -23.43
CA GLU A 74 5.70 0.49 -23.01
C GLU A 74 5.71 0.77 -21.51
N LEU A 75 4.60 1.27 -20.94
CA LEU A 75 4.49 1.58 -19.50
C LEU A 75 4.51 0.31 -18.67
N LEU A 76 3.79 -0.73 -19.11
CA LEU A 76 3.82 -2.04 -18.46
C LEU A 76 5.24 -2.64 -18.49
N ALA A 77 5.91 -2.59 -19.65
CA ALA A 77 7.28 -3.06 -19.79
C ALA A 77 8.26 -2.29 -18.88
N ASN A 78 8.07 -0.96 -18.77
CA ASN A 78 8.88 -0.14 -17.85
C ASN A 78 8.64 -0.55 -16.40
N ALA A 79 7.40 -0.68 -15.94
CA ALA A 79 7.10 -1.13 -14.57
C ALA A 79 7.75 -2.49 -14.27
N CYS A 80 7.56 -3.47 -15.15
CA CYS A 80 8.15 -4.81 -15.00
C CYS A 80 9.68 -4.79 -14.99
N LYS A 81 10.30 -3.96 -15.83
CA LYS A 81 11.75 -3.84 -15.91
C LYS A 81 12.36 -3.15 -14.70
N HIS A 82 11.66 -2.17 -14.14
CA HIS A 82 12.25 -1.27 -13.16
C HIS A 82 11.89 -1.58 -11.70
N TYR A 83 10.72 -2.18 -11.40
CA TYR A 83 10.37 -2.48 -10.01
C TYR A 83 9.42 -3.67 -9.82
N LEU A 84 8.54 -3.99 -10.76
CA LEU A 84 7.55 -5.05 -10.60
C LEU A 84 8.13 -6.40 -11.02
N SER A 85 8.94 -6.99 -10.14
CA SER A 85 9.55 -8.32 -10.36
C SER A 85 8.68 -9.46 -9.77
N ALA A 86 7.36 -9.34 -9.91
CA ALA A 86 6.41 -10.33 -9.40
C ALA A 86 6.56 -11.68 -10.09
N ASP A 87 6.37 -12.78 -9.36
CA ASP A 87 6.32 -14.13 -9.94
C ASP A 87 5.08 -14.25 -10.85
N ARG A 88 5.16 -15.15 -11.85
CA ARG A 88 4.04 -15.41 -12.78
C ARG A 88 2.75 -15.87 -12.11
N ARG A 89 2.83 -16.37 -10.89
CA ARG A 89 1.69 -16.84 -10.09
C ARG A 89 1.10 -15.76 -9.20
N GLU A 90 1.77 -14.62 -9.08
CA GLU A 90 1.27 -13.51 -8.27
C GLU A 90 0.19 -12.76 -9.02
N LYS A 91 -0.91 -12.50 -8.32
CA LYS A 91 -1.97 -11.62 -8.81
C LYS A 91 -1.60 -10.17 -8.53
N VAL A 92 -1.28 -9.41 -9.58
CA VAL A 92 -1.07 -7.96 -9.48
C VAL A 92 -2.44 -7.27 -9.41
N TYR A 93 -2.65 -6.41 -8.41
CA TYR A 93 -3.89 -5.66 -8.24
C TYR A 93 -3.89 -4.34 -9.01
N PHE A 94 -2.76 -3.64 -8.99
CA PHE A 94 -2.59 -2.37 -9.70
C PHE A 94 -1.10 -2.04 -9.90
N ILE A 95 -0.85 -1.09 -10.78
CA ILE A 95 0.43 -0.41 -10.98
C ILE A 95 0.17 1.08 -10.82
N GLY A 96 0.87 1.75 -9.89
CA GLY A 96 0.84 3.21 -9.71
C GLY A 96 2.10 3.84 -10.29
N ASP A 97 1.91 4.87 -11.10
CA ASP A 97 3.00 5.66 -11.68
C ASP A 97 3.32 6.86 -10.80
N LEU A 98 4.52 6.90 -10.24
CA LEU A 98 5.05 8.03 -9.48
C LEU A 98 6.15 8.79 -10.24
N SER A 99 6.35 8.45 -11.51
CA SER A 99 7.38 9.09 -12.33
C SER A 99 6.95 10.47 -12.81
N LEU A 100 7.83 11.43 -12.74
CA LEU A 100 7.58 12.80 -13.24
C LEU A 100 7.25 12.85 -14.73
N LYS A 101 7.65 11.84 -15.49
CA LYS A 101 7.46 11.78 -16.96
C LYS A 101 6.26 10.92 -17.38
N GLY A 102 5.50 10.35 -16.45
CA GLY A 102 4.40 9.46 -16.75
C GLY A 102 4.84 8.19 -17.51
N ASN A 103 5.99 7.61 -17.16
CA ASN A 103 6.59 6.50 -17.89
C ASN A 103 6.75 5.21 -17.10
N CYS A 104 6.18 5.14 -15.89
CA CYS A 104 6.22 3.98 -14.98
C CYS A 104 7.63 3.44 -14.67
N LYS A 105 8.68 4.27 -14.71
CA LYS A 105 10.03 3.86 -14.29
C LYS A 105 10.25 3.99 -12.80
N GLU A 106 9.53 4.88 -12.14
CA GLU A 106 9.36 5.03 -10.72
C GLU A 106 7.88 4.81 -10.40
N GLY A 107 7.58 4.14 -9.30
CA GLY A 107 6.21 3.84 -8.93
C GLY A 107 6.11 2.70 -7.93
N PHE A 108 4.90 2.20 -7.76
CA PHE A 108 4.65 1.07 -6.88
C PHE A 108 3.52 0.18 -7.39
N ALA A 109 3.53 -1.05 -6.92
CA ALA A 109 2.52 -2.03 -7.24
C ALA A 109 2.27 -2.94 -6.04
N MET A 110 1.08 -3.49 -5.94
CA MET A 110 0.74 -4.49 -4.93
C MET A 110 0.26 -5.77 -5.60
N THR A 111 0.72 -6.88 -5.06
CA THR A 111 0.28 -8.23 -5.45
C THR A 111 -0.43 -8.90 -4.27
N ASP A 112 -0.90 -10.10 -4.46
CA ASP A 112 -1.42 -10.94 -3.38
C ASP A 112 -0.34 -11.40 -2.37
N HIS A 113 0.94 -11.14 -2.66
CA HIS A 113 2.09 -11.54 -1.84
C HIS A 113 2.91 -10.39 -1.28
N GLY A 114 2.98 -9.25 -1.96
CA GLY A 114 3.91 -8.20 -1.58
C GLY A 114 3.66 -6.82 -2.16
N PHE A 115 4.45 -5.91 -1.67
CA PHE A 115 4.54 -4.51 -2.08
C PHE A 115 5.86 -4.29 -2.82
N TYR A 116 5.77 -3.84 -4.05
CA TYR A 116 6.87 -3.59 -4.98
C TYR A 116 6.96 -2.10 -5.24
N TRP A 117 8.16 -1.50 -5.19
CA TRP A 117 8.29 -0.08 -5.48
C TRP A 117 9.68 0.31 -5.94
N ARG A 118 9.74 1.46 -6.56
CA ARG A 118 10.95 2.19 -6.82
C ARG A 118 10.69 3.68 -6.65
N ALA A 119 11.34 4.27 -5.65
CA ALA A 119 11.36 5.70 -5.45
C ALA A 119 12.32 6.39 -6.44
N PRO A 120 12.17 7.70 -6.73
CA PRO A 120 13.11 8.45 -7.54
C PRO A 120 14.53 8.29 -7.01
N PHE A 121 15.48 8.06 -7.93
CA PHE A 121 16.92 7.89 -7.66
C PHE A 121 17.28 6.70 -6.74
N ASP A 122 16.35 5.83 -6.40
CA ASP A 122 16.62 4.63 -5.59
C ASP A 122 16.57 3.34 -6.44
N LYS A 123 16.99 2.25 -5.83
CA LYS A 123 16.93 0.89 -6.40
C LYS A 123 15.52 0.33 -6.25
N PRO A 124 15.11 -0.62 -7.12
CA PRO A 124 13.85 -1.34 -6.91
C PRO A 124 13.86 -2.09 -5.57
N ARG A 125 12.73 -2.11 -4.93
CA ARG A 125 12.50 -2.74 -3.64
C ARG A 125 11.27 -3.62 -3.68
N VAL A 126 11.28 -4.65 -2.86
CA VAL A 126 10.12 -5.49 -2.62
C VAL A 126 10.07 -5.88 -1.15
N VAL A 127 8.88 -5.93 -0.60
CA VAL A 127 8.63 -6.53 0.71
C VAL A 127 7.44 -7.48 0.60
N LEU A 128 7.65 -8.73 0.96
CA LEU A 128 6.54 -9.67 1.11
C LEU A 128 5.80 -9.36 2.41
N TYR A 129 4.47 -9.40 2.40
CA TYR A 129 3.68 -9.08 3.60
C TYR A 129 4.02 -9.98 4.79
N SER A 130 4.36 -11.25 4.53
CA SER A 130 4.84 -12.20 5.54
C SER A 130 6.20 -11.84 6.16
N LYS A 131 6.99 -11.00 5.47
CA LYS A 131 8.32 -10.53 5.91
C LYS A 131 8.33 -9.05 6.30
N LEU A 132 7.17 -8.42 6.31
CA LEU A 132 7.03 -7.03 6.72
C LEU A 132 7.23 -6.89 8.22
N GLN A 133 8.28 -6.20 8.63
CA GLN A 133 8.66 -6.01 10.04
C GLN A 133 8.22 -4.65 10.58
N ALA A 134 8.52 -3.60 9.84
CA ALA A 134 8.26 -2.23 10.27
C ALA A 134 7.84 -1.34 9.10
N VAL A 135 6.82 -0.52 9.36
CA VAL A 135 6.43 0.61 8.52
C VAL A 135 6.35 1.83 9.41
N ARG A 136 7.07 2.88 9.06
CA ARG A 136 7.09 4.13 9.82
C ARG A 136 6.81 5.28 8.87
N LYS A 137 5.91 6.19 9.28
CA LYS A 137 5.68 7.45 8.58
C LYS A 137 6.63 8.48 9.17
N GLU A 138 7.46 9.03 8.33
CA GLU A 138 8.22 10.23 8.58
C GLU A 138 7.37 11.46 8.16
N LYS A 139 7.92 12.66 8.16
CA LYS A 139 7.14 13.85 7.76
C LYS A 139 6.55 13.70 6.36
N GLU A 140 7.42 13.48 5.37
CA GLU A 140 7.07 13.52 3.95
C GLU A 140 7.17 12.15 3.24
N TRP A 141 7.69 11.12 3.90
CA TRP A 141 7.92 9.80 3.31
C TRP A 141 7.64 8.66 4.29
N LEU A 142 7.77 7.44 3.80
CA LEU A 142 7.74 6.22 4.62
C LEU A 142 9.10 5.54 4.65
N THR A 143 9.35 4.82 5.73
CA THR A 143 10.35 3.76 5.77
C THR A 143 9.65 2.42 5.91
N ILE A 144 9.91 1.51 4.97
CA ILE A 144 9.36 0.15 4.91
C ILE A 144 10.51 -0.82 5.08
N ASN A 145 10.58 -1.54 6.20
CA ASN A 145 11.75 -2.33 6.60
C ASN A 145 13.08 -1.56 6.47
N GLY A 146 13.07 -0.25 6.79
CA GLY A 146 14.24 0.62 6.70
C GLY A 146 14.53 1.17 5.30
N HIS A 147 13.73 0.86 4.28
CA HIS A 147 13.87 1.37 2.92
C HIS A 147 12.91 2.53 2.65
N PHE A 148 13.39 3.51 1.92
CA PHE A 148 12.65 4.72 1.58
C PHE A 148 11.53 4.45 0.57
N PHE A 149 10.36 5.03 0.82
CA PHE A 149 9.23 5.11 -0.09
C PHE A 149 8.61 6.51 0.00
N THR A 150 8.24 7.10 -1.11
CA THR A 150 7.54 8.38 -1.15
C THR A 150 6.54 8.43 -2.29
N ALA A 151 5.38 9.01 -1.99
CA ALA A 151 4.33 9.44 -2.88
C ALA A 151 3.82 10.80 -2.38
N ASN A 152 2.60 11.20 -2.73
CA ASN A 152 1.99 12.36 -2.09
C ASN A 152 1.66 12.08 -0.60
N PRO A 153 1.40 13.11 0.22
CA PRO A 153 1.11 12.93 1.65
C PRO A 153 -0.10 12.03 1.95
N SER A 154 -1.15 12.07 1.11
CA SER A 154 -2.35 11.24 1.23
C SER A 154 -2.01 9.76 1.03
N LEU A 155 -1.40 9.44 -0.11
CA LEU A 155 -0.96 8.08 -0.41
C LEU A 155 0.05 7.54 0.61
N ASN A 156 0.99 8.36 1.07
CA ASN A 156 1.94 7.95 2.11
C ASN A 156 1.19 7.49 3.37
N LEU A 157 0.18 8.24 3.82
CA LEU A 157 -0.59 7.84 5.00
C LEU A 157 -1.40 6.57 4.75
N LYS A 158 -2.12 6.49 3.61
CA LYS A 158 -2.95 5.35 3.24
C LYS A 158 -2.11 4.07 3.08
N VAL A 159 -0.97 4.15 2.38
CA VAL A 159 -0.02 3.03 2.23
C VAL A 159 0.54 2.61 3.59
N CYS A 160 0.91 3.55 4.46
CA CYS A 160 1.39 3.24 5.81
C CYS A 160 0.38 2.40 6.60
N LYS A 161 -0.88 2.85 6.64
CA LYS A 161 -1.96 2.16 7.36
C LYS A 161 -2.25 0.79 6.77
N LEU A 162 -2.36 0.70 5.45
CA LEU A 162 -2.57 -0.57 4.75
C LEU A 162 -1.45 -1.58 5.03
N LEU A 163 -0.19 -1.17 4.89
CA LEU A 163 0.94 -2.06 5.13
C LEU A 163 1.04 -2.51 6.59
N LYS A 164 0.74 -1.64 7.56
CA LYS A 164 0.62 -2.04 8.97
C LYS A 164 -0.43 -3.14 9.15
N LYS A 165 -1.59 -3.02 8.48
CA LYS A 165 -2.67 -4.01 8.54
C LYS A 165 -2.29 -5.33 7.85
N LEU A 166 -1.49 -5.27 6.78
CA LEU A 166 -1.02 -6.44 6.03
C LEU A 166 0.17 -7.16 6.67
N LYS A 167 0.71 -6.65 7.76
CA LYS A 167 1.84 -7.28 8.44
C LYS A 167 1.52 -8.71 8.85
N GLY A 168 2.31 -9.66 8.34
CA GLY A 168 2.10 -11.08 8.57
C GLY A 168 1.03 -11.73 7.67
N TRP A 169 0.46 -10.98 6.72
CA TRP A 169 -0.47 -11.53 5.75
C TRP A 169 0.14 -12.67 4.94
N GLN A 170 -0.62 -13.74 4.79
CA GLN A 170 -0.28 -14.87 3.91
C GLN A 170 -1.46 -15.13 2.97
N PRO A 171 -1.21 -15.36 1.67
CA PRO A 171 -2.28 -15.69 0.74
C PRO A 171 -2.99 -16.98 1.16
N ALA A 172 -4.31 -17.02 1.03
CA ALA A 172 -5.09 -18.21 1.25
C ALA A 172 -4.63 -19.31 0.27
N GLY A 173 -4.11 -20.45 0.76
CA GLY A 173 -3.72 -21.58 -0.07
C GLY A 173 -2.29 -22.09 0.09
N LYS A 174 -1.47 -21.50 0.97
CA LYS A 174 -0.18 -22.06 1.38
C LYS A 174 -0.14 -22.35 2.88
N GLN A 175 -1.02 -23.23 3.35
CA GLN A 175 -0.66 -24.05 4.53
C GLN A 175 0.14 -25.23 3.97
N ALA A 176 1.46 -25.21 4.23
CA ALA A 176 2.33 -26.34 4.00
C ALA A 176 2.02 -27.48 4.98
#